data_f1d2c8eaab5d22f76415f472e8e5064e
#
_entry.id   f1d2c8eaab5d22f76415f472e8e5064e
#
_cell.length_a   1.000
_cell.length_b   1.000
_cell.length_c   1.000
_cell.angle_alpha   90.00
_cell.angle_beta   90.00
_cell.angle_gamma   90.00
#
_symmetry.space_group_name_H-M   'P 1'
#
loop_
_entity.id
_entity.type
_entity.pdbx_description
1 polymer ?
#
loop_
_entity_poly.entity_id
_entity_poly.type
_entity_poly.pdbx_seq_one_letter_code
_entity_poly.pdbx_strand_id
1 'polypeptide(L)'
;MIRIAVCDDNSDFLKIAVSMIEKWSEQRSIATQIFCFDNGDDLIAKNSVLRMDIIILDIIMPLLNGMQTAREIRQNDTVVKIIFLTSSPEFALESYDVKAQGYLLKPVDCDKLNNLLDDCSRHFEVEPKNLVL
;
A
#
# COMPACT_ATOMS: atom_id res chain seq x y z
N MET A 1 -0.54 -6.56 -14.30
CA MET A 1 -0.07 -6.97 -12.96
C MET A 1 -0.03 -5.75 -12.05
N ILE A 2 -0.70 -5.82 -10.92
CA ILE A 2 -0.75 -4.73 -9.95
C ILE A 2 0.52 -4.76 -9.09
N ARG A 3 1.21 -3.63 -9.03
CA ARG A 3 2.40 -3.49 -8.18
C ARG A 3 2.00 -2.92 -6.84
N ILE A 4 2.30 -3.67 -5.78
CA ILE A 4 1.95 -3.30 -4.41
C ILE A 4 3.23 -3.23 -3.59
N ALA A 5 3.49 -2.08 -2.99
CA ALA A 5 4.56 -1.92 -2.02
C ALA A 5 4.02 -2.02 -0.61
N VAL A 6 4.78 -2.67 0.27
CA VAL A 6 4.51 -2.71 1.70
C VAL A 6 5.73 -2.15 2.41
N CYS A 7 5.55 -1.14 3.22
CA CYS A 7 6.63 -0.48 3.94
C CYS A 7 6.34 -0.46 5.44
N ASP A 8 7.18 -1.15 6.21
CA ASP A 8 7.08 -1.26 7.65
C ASP A 8 8.44 -1.70 8.20
N ASP A 9 8.92 -1.08 9.26
CA ASP A 9 10.20 -1.44 9.87
C ASP A 9 10.12 -2.73 10.72
N ASN A 10 8.93 -3.23 10.99
CA ASN A 10 8.71 -4.50 11.67
C ASN A 10 8.62 -5.65 10.66
N SER A 11 9.65 -6.50 10.65
CA SER A 11 9.73 -7.60 9.67
C SER A 11 8.62 -8.63 9.81
N ASP A 12 8.16 -8.89 11.05
CA ASP A 12 7.06 -9.83 11.29
C ASP A 12 5.76 -9.29 10.69
N PHE A 13 5.53 -8.01 10.86
CA PHE A 13 4.34 -7.36 10.30
C PHE A 13 4.38 -7.32 8.77
N LEU A 14 5.54 -7.11 8.18
CA LEU A 14 5.71 -7.20 6.72
C LEU A 14 5.25 -8.57 6.20
N LYS A 15 5.66 -9.64 6.88
CA LYS A 15 5.26 -11.00 6.50
C LYS A 15 3.75 -11.21 6.59
N ILE A 16 3.13 -10.68 7.64
CA ILE A 16 1.67 -10.76 7.82
C ILE A 16 0.96 -10.02 6.69
N ALA A 17 1.37 -8.81 6.40
CA ALA A 17 0.77 -7.99 5.35
C ALA A 17 0.92 -8.66 3.97
N VAL A 18 2.10 -9.16 3.66
CA VAL A 18 2.35 -9.87 2.40
C VAL A 18 1.44 -11.10 2.28
N SER A 19 1.31 -11.89 3.34
CA SER A 19 0.43 -13.06 3.36
C SER A 19 -1.03 -12.68 3.08
N MET A 20 -1.51 -11.59 3.67
CA MET A 20 -2.86 -11.09 3.45
C MET A 20 -3.08 -10.66 2.00
N ILE A 21 -2.12 -9.96 1.42
CA ILE A 21 -2.19 -9.51 0.03
C ILE A 21 -2.18 -10.70 -0.92
N GLU A 22 -1.32 -11.69 -0.67
CA GLU A 22 -1.25 -12.90 -1.49
C GLU A 22 -2.58 -13.66 -1.48
N LYS A 23 -3.22 -13.80 -0.32
CA LYS A 23 -4.54 -14.42 -0.21
C LYS A 23 -5.60 -13.64 -0.97
N TRP A 24 -5.61 -12.33 -0.83
CA TRP A 24 -6.52 -11.46 -1.57
C TRP A 24 -6.34 -11.63 -3.08
N SER A 25 -5.10 -11.60 -3.54
CA SER A 25 -4.73 -11.78 -4.94
C SER A 25 -5.24 -13.13 -5.49
N GLU A 26 -5.01 -14.21 -4.77
CA GLU A 26 -5.47 -15.55 -5.15
C GLU A 26 -6.99 -15.64 -5.21
N GLN A 27 -7.67 -15.13 -4.19
CA GLN A 27 -9.14 -15.18 -4.12
C GLN A 27 -9.80 -14.40 -5.24
N ARG A 28 -9.20 -13.33 -5.72
CA ARG A 28 -9.74 -12.50 -6.80
C ARG A 28 -9.15 -12.83 -8.16
N SER A 29 -8.21 -13.76 -8.23
CA SER A 29 -7.50 -14.09 -9.47
C SER A 29 -6.87 -12.86 -10.13
N ILE A 30 -6.30 -11.98 -9.32
CA ILE A 30 -5.61 -10.77 -9.75
C ILE A 30 -4.10 -11.00 -9.61
N ALA A 31 -3.35 -10.84 -10.69
CA ALA A 31 -1.91 -10.96 -10.65
C ALA A 31 -1.29 -9.74 -9.95
N THR A 32 -0.43 -9.99 -8.96
CA THR A 32 0.25 -8.95 -8.21
C THR A 32 1.75 -9.17 -8.17
N GLN A 33 2.48 -8.08 -8.03
CA GLN A 33 3.90 -8.09 -7.72
C GLN A 33 4.10 -7.28 -6.45
N ILE A 34 4.66 -7.90 -5.41
CA ILE A 34 4.77 -7.30 -4.08
C ILE A 34 6.22 -6.91 -3.83
N PHE A 35 6.42 -5.67 -3.37
CA PHE A 35 7.72 -5.12 -3.00
C PHE A 35 7.70 -4.75 -1.53
N CYS A 36 8.70 -5.17 -0.76
CA CYS A 36 8.81 -4.90 0.66
C CYS A 36 9.93 -3.90 0.95
N PHE A 37 9.65 -2.97 1.85
CA PHE A 37 10.62 -1.95 2.29
C PHE A 37 10.55 -1.84 3.81
N ASP A 38 11.68 -1.60 4.44
CA ASP A 38 11.75 -1.37 5.88
C ASP A 38 11.97 0.11 6.25
N ASN A 39 11.99 0.98 5.26
CA ASN A 39 12.16 2.42 5.46
C ASN A 39 11.53 3.22 4.30
N GLY A 40 11.25 4.48 4.58
CA GLY A 40 10.60 5.36 3.61
C GLY A 40 11.50 5.78 2.45
N ASP A 41 12.79 5.98 2.69
CA ASP A 41 13.71 6.44 1.65
C ASP A 41 13.83 5.43 0.51
N ASP A 42 13.94 4.15 0.83
CA ASP A 42 14.02 3.09 -0.18
C ASP A 42 12.72 2.98 -0.98
N LEU A 43 11.58 3.14 -0.32
CA LEU A 43 10.29 3.15 -1.00
C LEU A 43 10.19 4.33 -1.97
N ILE A 44 10.57 5.53 -1.55
CA ILE A 44 10.54 6.73 -2.38
C ILE A 44 11.43 6.52 -3.62
N ALA A 45 12.65 6.04 -3.41
CA ALA A 45 13.60 5.79 -4.49
C ALA A 45 13.04 4.78 -5.51
N LYS A 46 12.46 3.68 -5.01
CA LYS A 46 11.90 2.64 -5.89
C LYS A 46 10.71 3.16 -6.67
N ASN A 47 9.80 3.89 -6.01
CA ASN A 47 8.61 4.43 -6.67
C ASN A 47 8.96 5.46 -7.75
N SER A 48 10.10 6.13 -7.64
CA SER A 48 10.52 7.10 -8.65
C SER A 48 10.96 6.43 -9.96
N VAL A 49 11.41 5.18 -9.91
CA VAL A 49 11.87 4.45 -11.11
C VAL A 49 10.88 3.38 -11.56
N LEU A 50 10.13 2.79 -10.64
CA LEU A 50 9.13 1.76 -10.91
C LEU A 50 7.86 2.10 -10.14
N ARG A 51 6.93 2.79 -10.80
CA ARG A 51 5.70 3.25 -10.15
C ARG A 51 4.90 2.10 -9.54
N MET A 52 4.59 2.23 -8.25
CA MET A 52 3.65 1.34 -7.59
C MET A 52 2.22 1.75 -7.92
N ASP A 53 1.32 0.80 -7.90
CA ASP A 53 -0.11 1.05 -8.02
C ASP A 53 -0.74 1.29 -6.66
N ILE A 54 -0.31 0.52 -5.66
CA ILE A 54 -0.78 0.61 -4.28
C ILE A 54 0.44 0.60 -3.36
N ILE A 55 0.42 1.46 -2.36
CA ILE A 55 1.40 1.47 -1.28
C ILE A 55 0.68 1.28 0.04
N ILE A 56 1.08 0.24 0.79
CA ILE A 56 0.65 0.01 2.17
C ILE A 56 1.78 0.44 3.07
N LEU A 57 1.54 1.41 3.93
CA LEU A 57 2.58 2.19 4.58
C LEU A 57 2.31 2.35 6.06
N ASP A 58 3.25 1.92 6.90
CA ASP A 58 3.22 2.24 8.32
C ASP A 58 3.69 3.67 8.55
N ILE A 59 3.17 4.31 9.59
CA ILE A 59 3.53 5.69 9.93
C ILE A 59 4.70 5.72 10.91
N ILE A 60 4.66 4.88 11.95
CA ILE A 60 5.66 4.92 13.01
C ILE A 60 6.90 4.13 12.59
N MET A 61 7.84 4.84 12.01
CA MET A 61 9.13 4.29 11.58
C MET A 61 10.24 5.26 11.98
N PRO A 62 11.45 4.75 12.27
CA PRO A 62 12.58 5.64 12.60
C PRO A 62 12.99 6.49 11.39
N LEU A 63 13.59 7.64 11.66
CA LEU A 63 14.05 8.62 10.68
C LEU A 63 12.88 9.25 9.93
N LEU A 64 12.57 8.77 8.75
CA LEU A 64 11.45 9.26 7.96
C LEU A 64 10.20 8.47 8.29
N ASN A 65 9.20 9.08 8.94
CA ASN A 65 7.95 8.40 9.23
C ASN A 65 7.08 8.25 7.98
N GLY A 66 6.01 7.45 8.09
CA GLY A 66 5.15 7.17 6.95
C GLY A 66 4.41 8.39 6.39
N MET A 67 4.04 9.33 7.24
CA MET A 67 3.39 10.55 6.77
C MET A 67 4.34 11.42 5.95
N GLN A 68 5.57 11.58 6.42
CA GLN A 68 6.62 12.29 5.67
C GLN A 68 6.93 11.59 4.35
N THR A 69 7.01 10.25 4.38
CA THR A 69 7.20 9.43 3.18
C THR A 69 6.09 9.66 2.17
N ALA A 70 4.84 9.63 2.60
CA ALA A 70 3.69 9.85 1.74
C ALA A 70 3.70 11.25 1.11
N ARG A 71 4.06 12.27 1.88
CA ARG A 71 4.16 13.64 1.37
C ARG A 71 5.21 13.77 0.28
N GLU A 72 6.38 13.16 0.47
CA GLU A 72 7.41 13.17 -0.55
C GLU A 72 6.98 12.42 -1.82
N ILE A 73 6.34 11.27 -1.66
CA ILE A 73 5.79 10.53 -2.81
C ILE A 73 4.81 11.39 -3.57
N ARG A 74 3.92 12.09 -2.88
CA ARG A 74 2.89 12.94 -3.51
C ARG A 74 3.46 14.12 -4.29
N GLN A 75 4.66 14.55 -4.01
CA GLN A 75 5.31 15.61 -4.80
C GLN A 75 5.52 15.20 -6.26
N ASN A 76 5.69 13.91 -6.52
CA ASN A 76 6.00 13.40 -7.87
C ASN A 76 4.99 12.35 -8.36
N ASP A 77 4.08 11.90 -7.51
CA ASP A 77 3.12 10.85 -7.85
C ASP A 77 1.78 11.13 -7.17
N THR A 78 0.84 11.67 -7.93
CA THR A 78 -0.51 11.99 -7.45
C THR A 78 -1.50 10.84 -7.69
N VAL A 79 -1.06 9.76 -8.34
CA VAL A 79 -1.93 8.69 -8.81
C VAL A 79 -1.91 7.47 -7.91
N VAL A 80 -0.77 7.14 -7.32
CA VAL A 80 -0.62 5.94 -6.50
C VAL A 80 -1.63 5.93 -5.35
N LYS A 81 -2.22 4.77 -5.08
CA LYS A 81 -3.15 4.59 -3.95
C LYS A 81 -2.34 4.31 -2.69
N ILE A 82 -2.52 5.12 -1.67
CA ILE A 82 -1.82 4.96 -0.39
C ILE A 82 -2.82 4.50 0.67
N ILE A 83 -2.48 3.39 1.34
CA ILE A 83 -3.22 2.86 2.48
C ILE A 83 -2.27 2.88 3.67
N PHE A 84 -2.63 3.61 4.73
CA PHE A 84 -1.88 3.54 5.97
C PHE A 84 -2.32 2.35 6.80
N LEU A 85 -1.34 1.66 7.37
CA LEU A 85 -1.55 0.50 8.22
C LEU A 85 -0.62 0.62 9.41
N THR A 86 -1.13 1.12 10.52
CA THR A 86 -0.33 1.61 11.65
C THR A 86 -0.97 1.29 12.99
N SER A 87 -0.17 1.29 14.05
CA SER A 87 -0.66 1.20 15.43
C SER A 87 -1.09 2.55 16.01
N SER A 88 -0.81 3.66 15.31
CA SER A 88 -1.10 5.00 15.79
C SER A 88 -2.37 5.57 15.14
N PRO A 89 -3.39 5.96 15.92
CA PRO A 89 -4.58 6.62 15.38
C PRO A 89 -4.39 8.13 15.16
N GLU A 90 -3.27 8.69 15.59
CA GLU A 90 -3.07 10.15 15.69
C GLU A 90 -2.98 10.84 14.34
N PHE A 91 -2.61 10.13 13.28
CA PHE A 91 -2.39 10.71 11.96
C PHE A 91 -3.59 10.55 11.02
N ALA A 92 -4.70 10.03 11.52
CA ALA A 92 -5.86 9.75 10.67
C ALA A 92 -6.37 11.02 9.95
N LEU A 93 -6.42 12.14 10.64
CA LEU A 93 -6.85 13.39 10.04
C LEU A 93 -5.85 13.89 8.98
N GLU A 94 -4.56 13.84 9.28
CA GLU A 94 -3.51 14.24 8.34
C GLU A 94 -3.47 13.37 7.07
N SER A 95 -3.98 12.13 7.14
CA SER A 95 -3.99 11.23 5.99
C SER A 95 -4.79 11.79 4.81
N TYR A 96 -5.75 12.67 5.08
CA TYR A 96 -6.50 13.36 4.02
C TYR A 96 -5.60 14.29 3.20
N ASP A 97 -4.58 14.88 3.80
CA ASP A 97 -3.68 15.81 3.11
C ASP A 97 -2.88 15.11 2.01
N VAL A 98 -2.60 13.83 2.17
CA VAL A 98 -1.90 13.01 1.17
C VAL A 98 -2.88 12.18 0.33
N LYS A 99 -4.16 12.43 0.46
CA LYS A 99 -5.23 11.71 -0.27
C LYS A 99 -5.12 10.21 -0.11
N ALA A 100 -4.95 9.76 1.14
CA ALA A 100 -4.90 8.34 1.44
C ALA A 100 -6.23 7.67 1.08
N GLN A 101 -6.14 6.48 0.51
CA GLN A 101 -7.31 5.66 0.18
C GLN A 101 -7.92 5.05 1.43
N GLY A 102 -7.13 4.82 2.45
CA GLY A 102 -7.60 4.27 3.71
C GLY A 102 -6.58 4.39 4.83
N TYR A 103 -7.08 4.20 6.04
CA TYR A 103 -6.28 4.27 7.27
C TYR A 103 -6.76 3.15 8.19
N LEU A 104 -5.93 2.14 8.39
CA LEU A 104 -6.26 0.98 9.20
C LEU A 104 -5.34 0.88 10.41
N LEU A 105 -5.90 0.51 11.55
CA LEU A 105 -5.14 0.29 12.77
C LEU A 105 -4.70 -1.18 12.89
N LYS A 106 -3.51 -1.40 13.41
CA LYS A 106 -3.04 -2.73 13.81
C LYS A 106 -3.73 -3.17 15.11
N PRO A 107 -4.06 -4.45 15.31
CA PRO A 107 -3.90 -5.56 14.36
C PRO A 107 -4.87 -5.42 13.19
N VAL A 108 -4.41 -5.80 12.01
CA VAL A 108 -5.17 -5.55 10.78
C VAL A 108 -6.37 -6.48 10.69
N ASP A 109 -7.52 -5.91 10.37
CA ASP A 109 -8.71 -6.65 10.01
C ASP A 109 -8.63 -7.01 8.53
N CYS A 110 -8.60 -8.31 8.25
CA CYS A 110 -8.48 -8.85 6.91
C CYS A 110 -9.58 -8.34 5.96
N ASP A 111 -10.81 -8.28 6.45
CA ASP A 111 -11.95 -7.84 5.64
C ASP A 111 -11.83 -6.36 5.28
N LYS A 112 -11.40 -5.54 6.22
CA LYS A 112 -11.19 -4.11 5.96
C LYS A 112 -10.09 -3.87 4.93
N LEU A 113 -8.97 -4.60 5.06
CA LEU A 113 -7.89 -4.51 4.08
C LEU A 113 -8.35 -4.99 2.70
N ASN A 114 -9.04 -6.12 2.65
CA ASN A 114 -9.58 -6.66 1.40
C ASN A 114 -10.52 -5.67 0.71
N ASN A 115 -11.39 -5.01 1.47
CA ASN A 115 -12.30 -4.01 0.92
C ASN A 115 -11.55 -2.82 0.32
N LEU A 116 -10.50 -2.34 0.99
CA LEU A 116 -9.68 -1.26 0.44
C LEU A 116 -8.90 -1.70 -0.81
N LEU A 117 -8.37 -2.90 -0.81
CA LEU A 117 -7.69 -3.44 -1.99
C LEU A 117 -8.67 -3.62 -3.16
N ASP A 118 -9.88 -4.07 -2.88
CA ASP A 118 -10.94 -4.15 -3.90
C ASP A 118 -11.24 -2.77 -4.50
N ASP A 119 -11.38 -1.76 -3.64
CA ASP A 119 -11.63 -0.39 -4.09
C ASP A 119 -10.49 0.14 -4.94
N CYS A 120 -9.25 -0.08 -4.51
CA CYS A 120 -8.08 0.32 -5.28
C CYS A 120 -8.02 -0.37 -6.64
N SER A 121 -8.32 -1.67 -6.69
CA SER A 121 -8.20 -2.46 -7.92
C SER A 121 -9.20 -2.05 -8.99
N ARG A 122 -10.35 -1.48 -8.61
CA ARG A 122 -11.34 -0.98 -9.56
C ARG A 122 -10.82 0.18 -10.43
N HIS A 123 -9.82 0.88 -9.94
CA HIS A 123 -9.22 2.03 -10.65
C HIS A 123 -8.11 1.62 -11.62
N PHE A 124 -7.76 0.33 -11.66
CA PHE A 124 -6.72 -0.18 -12.54
C PHE A 124 -7.35 -0.99 -13.66
N GLU A 125 -6.85 -0.82 -14.88
CA GLU A 125 -7.19 -1.72 -15.96
C GLU A 125 -6.56 -3.07 -15.68
N VAL A 126 -7.37 -3.95 -15.08
CA VAL A 126 -6.99 -5.35 -14.96
C VAL A 126 -7.44 -5.99 -16.26
N GLU A 127 -6.49 -6.40 -17.11
CA GLU A 127 -6.84 -7.19 -18.27
C GLU A 127 -7.53 -8.46 -17.78
N PRO A 128 -8.80 -8.69 -18.20
CA PRO A 128 -9.47 -9.92 -17.83
C PRO A 128 -8.64 -11.08 -18.38
N LYS A 129 -8.43 -12.11 -17.57
CA LYS A 129 -7.75 -13.33 -18.02
C LYS A 129 -8.40 -13.96 -19.26
N ASN A 130 -9.62 -13.60 -19.54
CA ASN A 130 -10.45 -14.15 -20.59
C ASN A 130 -10.72 -13.13 -21.71
N LEU A 131 -9.88 -12.11 -21.85
CA LEU A 131 -10.03 -11.18 -22.92
C LEU A 131 -9.75 -11.90 -24.24
N VAL A 132 -10.81 -12.28 -24.90
CA VAL A 132 -10.76 -12.83 -26.25
C VAL A 132 -11.06 -11.68 -27.19
N LEU A 133 -10.09 -11.35 -27.96
CA LEU A 133 -10.25 -10.37 -29.03
C LEU A 133 -10.47 -11.06 -30.35
#